data_6573579c7f795f695cbb01497447cdf1
#
_entry.id   6573579c7f795f695cbb01497447cdf1
#
_cell.length_a   1.000
_cell.length_b   1.000
_cell.length_c   1.000
_cell.angle_alpha   90.00
_cell.angle_beta   90.00
_cell.angle_gamma   90.00
#
_symmetry.space_group_name_H-M   'P 1'
#
loop_
_entity.id
_entity.type
_entity.pdbx_description
1 polymer ?
#
loop_
_entity_poly.entity_id
_entity_poly.type
_entity_poly.pdbx_seq_one_letter_code
_entity_poly.pdbx_strand_id
1 'polypeptide(L)'
;MSPGVPQGTVLGPVLVLVHIRGISSSLSTGTQSSSFADDTRIMRGVSTLGDCEQLQSDLQSVYHWAEEINMEFNSSKFEWVRYTVGGNPAPTFNYLAPDYSPIEQKDNLRDLGVRLSSNLSFSLQVEKAVNSASQMVGWGLRTFRGRSSFLLLTLFKSLVQPHLDYCSQLWSPSSQELINKLEHV
;
A
#
# COMPACT_ATOMS: atom_id res chain seq x y z
N MET A 1 10.30 -27.53 -13.35
CA MET A 1 9.14 -27.44 -12.42
C MET A 1 8.94 -25.98 -12.15
N SER A 2 7.77 -25.41 -12.40
CA SER A 2 7.52 -24.00 -12.06
C SER A 2 7.54 -23.84 -10.53
N PRO A 3 8.34 -22.92 -10.01
CA PRO A 3 8.33 -22.60 -8.57
C PRO A 3 6.96 -22.04 -8.21
N GLY A 4 6.37 -22.50 -7.14
CA GLY A 4 5.10 -21.96 -6.65
C GLY A 4 4.45 -22.85 -5.58
N VAL A 5 3.63 -22.20 -4.76
CA VAL A 5 2.82 -22.88 -3.75
C VAL A 5 1.47 -23.27 -4.37
N PRO A 6 0.95 -24.50 -4.14
CA PRO A 6 -0.35 -24.87 -4.67
C PRO A 6 -1.44 -23.89 -4.24
N GLN A 7 -2.10 -23.24 -5.20
CA GLN A 7 -3.19 -22.30 -4.93
C GLN A 7 -4.42 -23.05 -4.38
N GLY A 8 -5.13 -22.44 -3.44
CA GLY A 8 -6.34 -23.01 -2.84
C GLY A 8 -6.11 -24.00 -1.70
N THR A 9 -4.88 -24.19 -1.25
CA THR A 9 -4.60 -25.05 -0.09
C THR A 9 -4.57 -24.24 1.20
N VAL A 10 -4.95 -24.87 2.32
CA VAL A 10 -4.89 -24.21 3.65
C VAL A 10 -3.45 -23.88 4.07
N LEU A 11 -2.48 -24.68 3.62
CA LEU A 11 -1.06 -24.48 3.94
C LEU A 11 -0.37 -23.44 3.04
N GLY A 12 -0.93 -23.10 1.88
CA GLY A 12 -0.35 -22.17 0.92
C GLY A 12 0.10 -20.85 1.55
N PRO A 13 -0.79 -20.12 2.23
CA PRO A 13 -0.43 -18.85 2.88
C PRO A 13 0.67 -18.99 3.93
N VAL A 14 0.66 -20.08 4.71
CA VAL A 14 1.68 -20.35 5.74
C VAL A 14 3.04 -20.59 5.09
N LEU A 15 3.09 -21.38 4.01
CA LEU A 15 4.33 -21.65 3.28
C LEU A 15 4.91 -20.38 2.67
N VAL A 16 4.09 -19.49 2.10
CA VAL A 16 4.52 -18.19 1.61
C VAL A 16 5.15 -17.37 2.73
N LEU A 17 4.50 -17.26 3.90
CA LEU A 17 5.03 -16.51 5.04
C LEU A 17 6.37 -17.07 5.54
N VAL A 18 6.51 -18.39 5.59
CA VAL A 18 7.79 -19.05 5.97
C VAL A 18 8.87 -18.70 4.93
N HIS A 19 8.51 -18.71 3.66
CA HIS A 19 9.44 -18.48 2.55
C HIS A 19 9.96 -17.04 2.54
N ILE A 20 9.09 -16.03 2.70
CA ILE A 20 9.47 -14.62 2.68
C ILE A 20 10.14 -14.12 3.98
N ARG A 21 10.16 -14.93 5.03
CA ARG A 21 10.75 -14.57 6.33
C ARG A 21 12.26 -14.22 6.23
N GLY A 22 12.95 -14.76 5.24
CA GLY A 22 14.38 -14.48 4.98
C GLY A 22 14.67 -13.02 4.61
N ILE A 23 13.70 -12.28 4.05
CA ILE A 23 13.89 -10.88 3.65
C ILE A 23 14.41 -10.02 4.82
N SER A 24 13.79 -10.13 5.99
CA SER A 24 14.17 -9.33 7.16
C SER A 24 15.60 -9.60 7.63
N SER A 25 16.11 -10.82 7.40
CA SER A 25 17.48 -11.22 7.78
C SER A 25 18.55 -10.68 6.84
N SER A 26 18.15 -10.27 5.63
CA SER A 26 19.07 -9.73 4.60
C SER A 26 19.26 -8.21 4.73
N LEU A 27 18.55 -7.56 5.67
CA LEU A 27 18.59 -6.11 5.83
C LEU A 27 19.56 -5.65 6.90
N SER A 28 20.23 -4.54 6.67
CA SER A 28 21.11 -3.89 7.64
C SER A 28 20.35 -3.19 8.76
N THR A 29 21.05 -2.90 9.85
CA THR A 29 20.50 -2.12 10.97
C THR A 29 20.01 -0.76 10.49
N GLY A 30 18.76 -0.40 10.85
CA GLY A 30 18.11 0.84 10.48
C GLY A 30 17.20 0.72 9.23
N THR A 31 17.30 -0.37 8.48
CA THR A 31 16.33 -0.72 7.44
C THR A 31 15.30 -1.69 8.00
N GLN A 32 14.04 -1.44 7.73
CA GLN A 32 12.90 -2.24 8.19
C GLN A 32 12.16 -2.82 7.00
N SER A 33 11.61 -4.02 7.17
CA SER A 33 10.67 -4.61 6.22
C SER A 33 9.33 -4.88 6.87
N SER A 34 8.28 -4.79 6.07
CA SER A 34 6.92 -5.19 6.45
C SER A 34 6.30 -5.91 5.28
N SER A 35 5.81 -7.13 5.51
CA SER A 35 5.21 -7.96 4.46
C SER A 35 3.76 -8.30 4.79
N PHE A 36 2.91 -8.27 3.78
CA PHE A 36 1.54 -8.73 3.83
C PHE A 36 1.27 -9.58 2.59
N ALA A 37 1.13 -10.88 2.78
CA ALA A 37 1.12 -11.87 1.71
C ALA A 37 2.35 -11.72 0.80
N ASP A 38 2.17 -11.46 -0.49
CA ASP A 38 3.19 -11.23 -1.50
C ASP A 38 3.69 -9.76 -1.58
N ASP A 39 2.98 -8.84 -0.94
CA ASP A 39 3.40 -7.43 -0.90
C ASP A 39 4.42 -7.19 0.22
N THR A 40 5.60 -6.70 -0.14
CA THR A 40 6.68 -6.40 0.82
C THR A 40 7.11 -4.95 0.66
N ARG A 41 7.26 -4.27 1.79
CA ARG A 41 7.78 -2.91 1.90
C ARG A 41 9.13 -2.93 2.59
N ILE A 42 10.05 -2.14 2.08
CA ILE A 42 11.35 -1.90 2.69
C ILE A 42 11.44 -0.41 2.98
N MET A 43 11.80 -0.04 4.18
CA MET A 43 11.77 1.34 4.68
C MET A 43 13.07 1.66 5.41
N ARG A 44 13.61 2.86 5.16
CA ARG A 44 14.76 3.41 5.87
C ARG A 44 14.61 4.91 6.07
N GLY A 45 15.01 5.40 7.24
CA GLY A 45 15.19 6.83 7.47
C GLY A 45 16.40 7.32 6.69
N VAL A 46 16.22 8.35 5.84
CA VAL A 46 17.26 8.88 4.95
C VAL A 46 17.53 10.33 5.32
N SER A 47 18.76 10.63 5.75
CA SER A 47 19.25 11.98 6.04
C SER A 47 20.46 12.35 5.19
N THR A 48 21.23 11.37 4.74
CA THR A 48 22.47 11.53 3.98
C THR A 48 22.45 10.71 2.70
N LEU A 49 23.35 10.98 1.78
CA LEU A 49 23.56 10.15 0.60
C LEU A 49 23.97 8.71 0.97
N GLY A 50 24.78 8.56 2.01
CA GLY A 50 25.17 7.23 2.53
C GLY A 50 23.98 6.39 2.99
N ASP A 51 22.90 7.01 3.52
CA ASP A 51 21.68 6.29 3.87
C ASP A 51 20.95 5.76 2.61
N CYS A 52 21.01 6.53 1.52
CA CYS A 52 20.45 6.08 0.24
C CYS A 52 21.24 4.90 -0.33
N GLU A 53 22.57 4.98 -0.31
CA GLU A 53 23.47 3.91 -0.76
C GLU A 53 23.26 2.64 0.07
N GLN A 54 23.10 2.79 1.40
CA GLN A 54 22.82 1.66 2.26
C GLN A 54 21.47 1.03 1.95
N LEU A 55 20.43 1.82 1.69
CA LEU A 55 19.13 1.29 1.26
C LEU A 55 19.24 0.54 -0.07
N GLN A 56 20.02 1.05 -1.03
CA GLN A 56 20.28 0.35 -2.29
C GLN A 56 21.04 -0.95 -2.07
N SER A 57 22.01 -0.97 -1.17
CA SER A 57 22.75 -2.20 -0.79
C SER A 57 21.82 -3.23 -0.14
N ASP A 58 20.91 -2.80 0.71
CA ASP A 58 19.90 -3.66 1.33
C ASP A 58 18.94 -4.25 0.28
N LEU A 59 18.52 -3.44 -0.71
CA LEU A 59 17.72 -3.93 -1.83
C LEU A 59 18.47 -5.00 -2.62
N GLN A 60 19.77 -4.79 -2.91
CA GLN A 60 20.59 -5.79 -3.61
C GLN A 60 20.71 -7.09 -2.80
N SER A 61 20.83 -7.00 -1.49
CA SER A 61 20.84 -8.18 -0.61
C SER A 61 19.54 -8.97 -0.68
N VAL A 62 18.40 -8.26 -0.76
CA VAL A 62 17.07 -8.90 -0.96
C VAL A 62 16.96 -9.52 -2.34
N TYR A 63 17.50 -8.89 -3.39
CA TYR A 63 17.50 -9.46 -4.74
C TYR A 63 18.32 -10.75 -4.80
N HIS A 64 19.51 -10.74 -4.20
CA HIS A 64 20.35 -11.94 -4.11
C HIS A 64 19.70 -13.06 -3.30
N TRP A 65 19.08 -12.73 -2.18
CA TRP A 65 18.30 -13.71 -1.41
C TRP A 65 17.17 -14.32 -2.24
N ALA A 66 16.48 -13.55 -3.07
CA ALA A 66 15.42 -14.07 -3.94
C ALA A 66 15.96 -15.02 -5.01
N GLU A 67 17.12 -14.72 -5.60
CA GLU A 67 17.82 -15.61 -6.53
C GLU A 67 18.18 -16.95 -5.88
N GLU A 68 18.72 -16.93 -4.64
CA GLU A 68 19.07 -18.15 -3.90
C GLU A 68 17.88 -19.09 -3.69
N ILE A 69 16.68 -18.54 -3.52
CA ILE A 69 15.46 -19.33 -3.33
C ILE A 69 14.65 -19.53 -4.60
N ASN A 70 15.22 -19.18 -5.78
CA ASN A 70 14.57 -19.23 -7.08
C ASN A 70 13.26 -18.45 -7.16
N MET A 71 13.19 -17.28 -6.54
CA MET A 71 12.11 -16.32 -6.68
C MET A 71 12.51 -15.20 -7.63
N GLU A 72 11.63 -14.83 -8.53
CA GLU A 72 11.82 -13.71 -9.43
C GLU A 72 10.94 -12.52 -9.01
N PHE A 73 11.56 -11.35 -8.88
CA PHE A 73 10.83 -10.11 -8.71
C PHE A 73 10.38 -9.56 -10.06
N ASN A 74 9.19 -8.99 -10.09
CA ASN A 74 8.73 -8.22 -11.24
C ASN A 74 9.19 -6.77 -11.15
N SER A 75 10.28 -6.43 -11.85
CA SER A 75 10.88 -5.09 -11.84
C SER A 75 9.90 -3.98 -12.19
N SER A 76 8.90 -4.23 -13.04
CA SER A 76 7.91 -3.24 -13.44
C SER A 76 6.91 -2.85 -12.32
N LYS A 77 6.89 -3.60 -11.22
CA LYS A 77 6.03 -3.33 -10.06
C LYS A 77 6.75 -2.58 -8.94
N PHE A 78 8.06 -2.37 -9.07
CA PHE A 78 8.78 -1.61 -8.06
C PHE A 78 8.40 -0.13 -8.15
N GLU A 79 8.02 0.42 -7.03
CA GLU A 79 7.71 1.83 -6.84
C GLU A 79 8.34 2.29 -5.52
N TRP A 80 8.78 3.53 -5.45
CA TRP A 80 9.21 4.09 -4.20
C TRP A 80 8.60 5.47 -3.95
N VAL A 81 8.38 5.77 -2.69
CA VAL A 81 7.86 7.06 -2.25
C VAL A 81 8.72 7.59 -1.13
N ARG A 82 8.94 8.90 -1.15
CA ARG A 82 9.63 9.61 -0.07
C ARG A 82 8.62 10.34 0.77
N TYR A 83 8.59 10.02 2.04
CA TYR A 83 7.82 10.78 3.02
C TYR A 83 8.73 11.83 3.65
N THR A 84 8.34 13.11 3.56
CA THR A 84 9.12 14.22 4.11
C THR A 84 8.32 14.88 5.22
N VAL A 85 8.90 14.93 6.42
CA VAL A 85 8.37 15.68 7.56
C VAL A 85 9.28 16.88 7.79
N GLY A 86 8.74 18.09 7.66
CA GLY A 86 9.47 19.35 7.92
C GLY A 86 10.59 19.61 6.92
N GLY A 87 10.43 20.33 5.95
CA GLY A 87 11.22 21.13 5.02
C GLY A 87 12.70 20.84 4.70
N ASN A 88 13.32 19.82 5.29
CA ASN A 88 14.71 19.48 4.96
C ASN A 88 14.78 18.72 3.63
N PRO A 89 15.53 19.24 2.63
CA PRO A 89 15.70 18.54 1.37
C PRO A 89 16.53 17.27 1.62
N ALA A 90 15.89 16.12 1.44
CA ALA A 90 16.61 14.86 1.45
C ALA A 90 17.40 14.68 0.14
N PRO A 91 18.54 13.96 0.15
CA PRO A 91 19.37 13.79 -1.04
C PRO A 91 18.59 13.11 -2.17
N THR A 92 18.83 13.58 -3.41
CA THR A 92 18.29 12.92 -4.60
C THR A 92 19.07 11.65 -4.87
N PHE A 93 18.37 10.54 -5.07
CA PHE A 93 18.99 9.24 -5.36
C PHE A 93 18.08 8.43 -6.30
N ASN A 94 18.69 7.68 -7.21
CA ASN A 94 17.98 6.79 -8.14
C ASN A 94 18.19 5.34 -7.68
N TYR A 95 17.15 4.74 -7.12
CA TYR A 95 17.16 3.34 -6.75
C TYR A 95 17.02 2.44 -7.97
N LEU A 96 17.68 1.29 -7.95
CA LEU A 96 17.72 0.34 -9.04
C LEU A 96 17.02 -0.96 -8.67
N ALA A 97 16.23 -1.47 -9.59
CA ALA A 97 15.58 -2.78 -9.54
C ALA A 97 16.58 -3.93 -9.81
N PRO A 98 16.19 -5.21 -9.68
CA PRO A 98 17.07 -6.36 -9.94
C PRO A 98 17.70 -6.37 -11.33
N ASP A 99 16.99 -5.87 -12.34
CA ASP A 99 17.43 -5.76 -13.72
C ASP A 99 18.21 -4.46 -14.02
N TYR A 100 18.64 -3.74 -12.97
CA TYR A 100 19.31 -2.45 -13.05
C TYR A 100 18.49 -1.32 -13.68
N SER A 101 17.21 -1.52 -13.93
CA SER A 101 16.33 -0.44 -14.35
C SER A 101 16.06 0.51 -13.18
N PRO A 102 15.91 1.82 -13.44
CA PRO A 102 15.59 2.78 -12.37
C PRO A 102 14.18 2.54 -11.83
N ILE A 103 14.05 2.48 -10.51
CA ILE A 103 12.75 2.40 -9.85
C ILE A 103 12.09 3.78 -9.87
N GLU A 104 10.85 3.85 -10.33
CA GLU A 104 10.13 5.12 -10.45
C GLU A 104 9.76 5.69 -9.08
N GLN A 105 10.12 6.97 -8.87
CA GLN A 105 9.62 7.71 -7.72
C GLN A 105 8.17 8.13 -7.95
N LYS A 106 7.31 7.84 -6.98
CA LYS A 106 5.90 8.24 -6.99
C LYS A 106 5.62 9.27 -5.91
N ASP A 107 4.75 10.23 -6.19
CA ASP A 107 4.22 11.14 -5.18
C ASP A 107 3.06 10.51 -4.39
N ASN A 108 2.45 9.48 -4.95
CA ASN A 108 1.35 8.75 -4.36
C ASN A 108 1.52 7.26 -4.59
N LEU A 109 1.30 6.48 -3.56
CA LEU A 109 1.38 5.03 -3.57
C LEU A 109 0.05 4.43 -3.12
N ARG A 110 -0.33 3.31 -3.72
CA ARG A 110 -1.45 2.50 -3.23
C ARG A 110 -0.92 1.31 -2.45
N ASP A 111 -1.22 1.31 -1.16
CA ASP A 111 -0.76 0.29 -0.26
C ASP A 111 -1.94 -0.38 0.46
N LEU A 112 -2.09 -1.71 0.29
CA LEU A 112 -3.22 -2.49 0.81
C LEU A 112 -4.58 -1.81 0.60
N GLY A 113 -4.77 -1.16 -0.54
CA GLY A 113 -6.02 -0.49 -0.89
C GLY A 113 -6.14 0.97 -0.42
N VAL A 114 -5.25 1.45 0.45
CA VAL A 114 -5.19 2.84 0.92
C VAL A 114 -4.24 3.64 0.03
N ARG A 115 -4.57 4.89 -0.27
CA ARG A 115 -3.70 5.83 -0.98
C ARG A 115 -2.86 6.62 0.02
N LEU A 116 -1.56 6.51 -0.11
CA LEU A 116 -0.58 7.24 0.68
C LEU A 116 0.08 8.29 -0.20
N SER A 117 0.18 9.53 0.29
CA SER A 117 0.84 10.63 -0.43
C SER A 117 2.18 10.97 0.21
N SER A 118 3.16 11.41 -0.59
CA SER A 118 4.51 11.76 -0.13
C SER A 118 4.52 12.85 0.96
N ASN A 119 3.51 13.71 0.97
CA ASN A 119 3.31 14.77 1.98
C ASN A 119 2.51 14.31 3.20
N LEU A 120 2.24 13.00 3.35
CA LEU A 120 1.44 12.41 4.41
C LEU A 120 -0.02 12.92 4.48
N SER A 121 -0.53 13.52 3.40
CA SER A 121 -1.94 13.91 3.29
C SER A 121 -2.79 12.72 2.86
N PHE A 122 -3.93 12.54 3.52
CA PHE A 122 -4.93 11.53 3.15
C PHE A 122 -6.08 12.09 2.29
N SER A 123 -5.95 13.30 1.76
CA SER A 123 -7.02 13.93 0.94
C SER A 123 -7.44 13.05 -0.23
N LEU A 124 -6.48 12.45 -0.95
CA LEU A 124 -6.77 11.52 -2.07
C LEU A 124 -7.47 10.23 -1.61
N GLN A 125 -7.19 9.76 -0.41
CA GLN A 125 -7.87 8.59 0.14
C GLN A 125 -9.31 8.93 0.53
N VAL A 126 -9.53 10.07 1.16
CA VAL A 126 -10.88 10.56 1.49
C VAL A 126 -11.71 10.74 0.24
N GLU A 127 -11.18 11.40 -0.79
CA GLU A 127 -11.88 11.58 -2.08
C GLU A 127 -12.22 10.24 -2.73
N LYS A 128 -11.31 9.28 -2.70
CA LYS A 128 -11.57 7.92 -3.20
C LYS A 128 -12.71 7.25 -2.42
N ALA A 129 -12.71 7.33 -1.09
CA ALA A 129 -13.73 6.74 -0.24
C ALA A 129 -15.11 7.36 -0.52
N VAL A 130 -15.19 8.70 -0.56
CA VAL A 130 -16.40 9.45 -0.89
C VAL A 130 -16.93 9.08 -2.27
N ASN A 131 -16.07 9.07 -3.30
CA ASN A 131 -16.46 8.73 -4.66
C ASN A 131 -17.00 7.30 -4.75
N SER A 132 -16.33 6.32 -4.13
CA SER A 132 -16.78 4.93 -4.13
C SER A 132 -18.09 4.76 -3.39
N ALA A 133 -18.26 5.38 -2.23
CA ALA A 133 -19.47 5.35 -1.44
C ALA A 133 -20.64 6.01 -2.20
N SER A 134 -20.44 7.19 -2.79
CA SER A 134 -21.45 7.89 -3.60
C SER A 134 -21.88 7.09 -4.82
N GLN A 135 -20.95 6.39 -5.49
CA GLN A 135 -21.28 5.50 -6.59
C GLN A 135 -22.18 4.36 -6.13
N MET A 136 -21.92 3.77 -4.95
CA MET A 136 -22.76 2.72 -4.38
C MET A 136 -24.14 3.22 -3.99
N VAL A 137 -24.25 4.43 -3.43
CA VAL A 137 -25.55 5.09 -3.20
C VAL A 137 -26.32 5.22 -4.52
N GLY A 138 -25.69 5.81 -5.54
CA GLY A 138 -26.32 6.00 -6.85
C GLY A 138 -26.72 4.68 -7.51
N TRP A 139 -25.90 3.64 -7.41
CA TRP A 139 -26.23 2.31 -7.90
C TRP A 139 -27.41 1.70 -7.14
N GLY A 140 -27.38 1.74 -5.81
CA GLY A 140 -28.45 1.21 -4.96
C GLY A 140 -29.80 1.88 -5.24
N LEU A 141 -29.83 3.22 -5.36
CA LEU A 141 -31.03 3.97 -5.67
C LEU A 141 -31.60 3.70 -7.07
N ARG A 142 -30.78 3.34 -8.05
CA ARG A 142 -31.25 2.94 -9.38
C ARG A 142 -31.75 1.50 -9.43
N THR A 143 -31.11 0.60 -8.70
CA THR A 143 -31.39 -0.84 -8.75
C THR A 143 -32.63 -1.21 -7.93
N PHE A 144 -32.75 -0.64 -6.71
CA PHE A 144 -33.84 -0.97 -5.79
C PHE A 144 -34.93 0.09 -5.84
N ARG A 145 -36.15 -0.30 -6.22
CA ARG A 145 -37.32 0.62 -6.32
C ARG A 145 -37.96 0.91 -4.96
N GLY A 146 -37.81 -0.02 -3.99
CA GLY A 146 -38.32 0.18 -2.62
C GLY A 146 -37.61 1.36 -1.93
N ARG A 147 -38.37 2.12 -1.15
CA ARG A 147 -37.89 3.32 -0.44
C ARG A 147 -38.22 3.26 1.05
N SER A 148 -38.47 2.05 1.61
CA SER A 148 -38.66 1.93 3.04
C SER A 148 -37.36 2.26 3.79
N SER A 149 -37.47 2.90 4.94
CA SER A 149 -36.29 3.26 5.78
C SER A 149 -35.48 2.04 6.14
N PHE A 150 -36.13 0.90 6.40
CA PHE A 150 -35.45 -0.36 6.67
C PHE A 150 -34.58 -0.82 5.50
N LEU A 151 -35.10 -0.80 4.27
CA LEU A 151 -34.35 -1.20 3.07
C LEU A 151 -33.18 -0.25 2.82
N LEU A 152 -33.41 1.07 2.87
CA LEU A 152 -32.36 2.07 2.64
C LEU A 152 -31.25 1.95 3.68
N LEU A 153 -31.59 1.78 4.95
CA LEU A 153 -30.60 1.59 6.00
C LEU A 153 -29.79 0.29 5.83
N THR A 154 -30.45 -0.79 5.41
CA THR A 154 -29.78 -2.05 5.13
C THR A 154 -28.81 -1.92 3.96
N LEU A 155 -29.22 -1.28 2.86
CA LEU A 155 -28.35 -1.01 1.72
C LEU A 155 -27.17 -0.11 2.08
N PHE A 156 -27.41 0.93 2.84
CA PHE A 156 -26.34 1.82 3.32
C PHE A 156 -25.29 1.04 4.12
N LYS A 157 -25.72 0.31 5.14
CA LYS A 157 -24.81 -0.46 6.01
C LYS A 157 -24.05 -1.56 5.27
N SER A 158 -24.64 -2.20 4.28
CA SER A 158 -24.03 -3.32 3.56
C SER A 158 -23.18 -2.92 2.37
N LEU A 159 -23.52 -1.82 1.67
CA LEU A 159 -22.89 -1.45 0.41
C LEU A 159 -22.09 -0.14 0.48
N VAL A 160 -22.53 0.83 1.28
CA VAL A 160 -21.94 2.17 1.32
C VAL A 160 -20.93 2.28 2.47
N GLN A 161 -21.38 1.98 3.67
CA GLN A 161 -20.60 2.13 4.90
C GLN A 161 -19.24 1.42 4.85
N PRO A 162 -19.07 0.19 4.29
CA PRO A 162 -17.77 -0.46 4.22
C PRO A 162 -16.72 0.34 3.43
N HIS A 163 -17.12 1.16 2.46
CA HIS A 163 -16.19 2.03 1.73
C HIS A 163 -15.68 3.20 2.58
N LEU A 164 -16.49 3.66 3.53
CA LEU A 164 -16.14 4.74 4.45
C LEU A 164 -15.35 4.24 5.66
N ASP A 165 -15.62 3.01 6.10
CA ASP A 165 -15.02 2.43 7.31
C ASP A 165 -13.66 1.76 7.04
N TYR A 166 -13.38 1.34 5.79
CA TYR A 166 -12.16 0.59 5.47
C TYR A 166 -10.91 1.37 5.83
N CYS A 167 -10.14 0.85 6.81
CA CYS A 167 -8.91 1.47 7.33
C CYS A 167 -9.07 2.92 7.80
N SER A 168 -10.27 3.36 8.19
CA SER A 168 -10.56 4.73 8.62
C SER A 168 -9.68 5.19 9.79
N GLN A 169 -9.22 4.27 10.64
CA GLN A 169 -8.29 4.55 11.74
C GLN A 169 -6.97 5.16 11.25
N LEU A 170 -6.55 4.86 10.02
CA LEU A 170 -5.31 5.38 9.44
C LEU A 170 -5.49 6.76 8.82
N TRP A 171 -6.62 6.99 8.12
CA TRP A 171 -6.80 8.16 7.26
C TRP A 171 -7.93 9.09 7.69
N SER A 172 -8.50 8.90 8.88
CA SER A 172 -9.56 9.77 9.40
C SER A 172 -9.11 11.24 9.39
N PRO A 173 -9.81 12.12 8.65
CA PRO A 173 -9.35 13.49 8.46
C PRO A 173 -9.62 14.35 9.69
N SER A 174 -8.70 15.29 9.95
CA SER A 174 -8.89 16.36 10.95
C SER A 174 -9.43 17.66 10.33
N SER A 175 -9.34 17.81 9.01
CA SER A 175 -9.85 18.98 8.29
C SER A 175 -11.36 18.94 8.17
N GLN A 176 -12.03 20.04 8.57
CA GLN A 176 -13.49 20.15 8.49
C GLN A 176 -14.02 20.00 7.06
N GLU A 177 -13.26 20.47 6.05
CA GLU A 177 -13.64 20.31 4.66
C GLU A 177 -13.75 18.82 4.26
N LEU A 178 -12.78 18.01 4.64
CA LEU A 178 -12.75 16.57 4.33
C LEU A 178 -13.80 15.80 5.15
N ILE A 179 -14.06 16.21 6.39
CA ILE A 179 -15.13 15.66 7.23
C ILE A 179 -16.47 15.91 6.55
N ASN A 180 -16.73 17.14 6.13
CA ASN A 180 -17.98 17.51 5.45
C ASN A 180 -18.18 16.70 4.15
N LYS A 181 -17.10 16.41 3.40
CA LYS A 181 -17.20 15.55 2.20
C LYS A 181 -17.66 14.13 2.54
N LEU A 182 -17.18 13.57 3.66
CA LEU A 182 -17.60 12.23 4.12
C LEU A 182 -19.05 12.21 4.61
N GLU A 183 -19.47 13.26 5.33
CA GLU A 183 -20.82 13.35 5.88
C GLU A 183 -21.90 13.67 4.83
N HIS A 184 -21.50 14.10 3.64
CA HIS A 184 -22.43 14.37 2.52
C HIS A 184 -22.74 13.12 1.68
N VAL A 185 -22.18 11.97 1.97
CA VAL A 185 -22.49 10.69 1.32
C VAL A 185 -23.79 10.10 1.87
#